data_aee9ea3a0a6e3fac908b4acf202e4312
#
_entry.id   aee9ea3a0a6e3fac908b4acf202e4312
#
_cell.length_a   1.000
_cell.length_b   1.000
_cell.length_c   1.000
_cell.angle_alpha   90.00
_cell.angle_beta   90.00
_cell.angle_gamma   90.00
#
_symmetry.space_group_name_H-M   'P 1'
#
loop_
_entity.id
_entity.type
_entity.pdbx_description
1 polymer ?
#
loop_
_entity_poly.entity_id
_entity_poly.type
_entity_poly.pdbx_seq_one_letter_code
_entity_poly.pdbx_strand_id
1 'polypeptide(L)'
;PLNIVTMGIDYDQSLKASLDFEYDGVVVPYSKTTAEKAPYITIKKPGEDLVYWIKRNLKHEQEAYQMLLACRFVPMQTNNLALEKENAIDFYNYYIKQAGEGWKFVEKDDMNFFKLMADPFKLCAKIDFSEEAEDSFEIFLYGQVGEEIINFDEVYDTIQSGEKYSRIRSLGFVEYPAQDIYSIMRAFNSFDVYRNNDNKYIVKTYRAGLINELKNLNVELVLSEKFENFWKQMSNFSTSEDLKLPEGINAEFREYQTKGFGWLWFMYKYGLNGILADDMGLGKT
;
A
#
# COMPACT_ATOMS: atom_id res chain seq x y z
N PRO A 1 -7.39 -26.34 28.75
CA PRO A 1 -8.63 -25.99 28.03
C PRO A 1 -8.32 -25.45 26.65
N LEU A 2 -9.28 -25.57 25.73
CA LEU A 2 -9.24 -24.91 24.42
C LEU A 2 -9.89 -23.51 24.56
N ASN A 3 -9.22 -22.49 24.06
CA ASN A 3 -9.76 -21.13 24.02
C ASN A 3 -10.70 -20.99 22.81
N ILE A 4 -11.94 -20.60 23.04
CA ILE A 4 -12.92 -20.37 21.97
C ILE A 4 -13.23 -18.88 21.91
N VAL A 5 -12.97 -18.26 20.76
CA VAL A 5 -13.33 -16.87 20.48
C VAL A 5 -14.46 -16.89 19.45
N THR A 6 -15.65 -16.50 19.88
CA THR A 6 -16.79 -16.37 18.98
C THR A 6 -16.89 -14.91 18.53
N MET A 7 -16.83 -14.69 17.23
CA MET A 7 -16.76 -13.37 16.60
C MET A 7 -18.02 -13.04 15.82
N GLY A 8 -18.43 -11.79 15.83
CA GLY A 8 -19.51 -11.23 15.04
C GLY A 8 -19.23 -9.76 14.71
N ILE A 9 -20.08 -9.17 13.89
CA ILE A 9 -19.99 -7.77 13.45
C ILE A 9 -21.08 -6.98 14.18
N ASP A 10 -20.72 -5.85 14.79
CA ASP A 10 -21.69 -4.94 15.41
C ASP A 10 -22.22 -3.90 14.40
N TYR A 11 -23.27 -3.17 14.75
CA TYR A 11 -23.93 -2.17 13.90
C TYR A 11 -23.01 -1.04 13.44
N ASP A 12 -22.00 -0.71 14.24
CA ASP A 12 -20.96 0.29 13.93
C ASP A 12 -19.80 -0.26 13.10
N GLN A 13 -19.92 -1.49 12.60
CA GLN A 13 -18.90 -2.22 11.87
C GLN A 13 -17.65 -2.57 12.71
N SER A 14 -17.74 -2.50 14.02
CA SER A 14 -16.72 -3.04 14.92
C SER A 14 -16.83 -4.57 15.02
N LEU A 15 -15.71 -5.22 15.39
CA LEU A 15 -15.72 -6.64 15.68
C LEU A 15 -16.14 -6.85 17.14
N LYS A 16 -17.16 -7.66 17.34
CA LYS A 16 -17.61 -8.11 18.65
C LYS A 16 -17.16 -9.53 18.90
N ALA A 17 -16.59 -9.81 20.06
CA ALA A 17 -16.13 -11.14 20.40
C ALA A 17 -16.57 -11.55 21.80
N SER A 18 -16.79 -12.86 22.02
CA SER A 18 -16.86 -13.48 23.34
C SER A 18 -15.74 -14.51 23.50
N LEU A 19 -15.23 -14.63 24.71
CA LEU A 19 -14.22 -15.62 25.07
C LEU A 19 -14.84 -16.72 25.93
N ASP A 20 -14.71 -17.94 25.49
CA ASP A 20 -15.19 -19.13 26.17
C ASP A 20 -14.05 -20.15 26.26
N PHE A 21 -14.17 -21.12 27.16
CA PHE A 21 -13.17 -22.18 27.36
C PHE A 21 -13.83 -23.56 27.27
N GLU A 22 -13.24 -24.43 26.52
CA GLU A 22 -13.71 -25.81 26.42
C GLU A 22 -12.87 -26.74 27.36
N TYR A 23 -13.56 -27.42 28.25
CA TYR A 23 -13.03 -28.43 29.16
C TYR A 23 -13.76 -29.75 28.89
N ASP A 24 -13.07 -30.73 28.34
CA ASP A 24 -13.61 -32.08 28.06
C ASP A 24 -14.98 -32.07 27.37
N GLY A 25 -15.12 -31.19 26.34
CA GLY A 25 -16.34 -31.04 25.55
C GLY A 25 -17.40 -30.11 26.17
N VAL A 26 -17.07 -29.44 27.26
CA VAL A 26 -17.98 -28.49 27.93
C VAL A 26 -17.46 -27.07 27.81
N VAL A 27 -18.29 -26.20 27.27
CA VAL A 27 -17.97 -24.80 27.06
C VAL A 27 -18.36 -23.95 28.27
N VAL A 28 -17.42 -23.20 28.80
CA VAL A 28 -17.57 -22.33 29.96
C VAL A 28 -17.23 -20.90 29.56
N PRO A 29 -18.15 -19.95 29.72
CA PRO A 29 -17.85 -18.56 29.39
C PRO A 29 -16.81 -17.97 30.35
N TYR A 30 -15.96 -17.07 29.79
CA TYR A 30 -15.08 -16.28 30.65
C TYR A 30 -15.90 -15.34 31.53
N SER A 31 -15.57 -15.28 32.81
CA SER A 31 -16.20 -14.35 33.75
C SER A 31 -15.19 -13.49 34.46
N LYS A 32 -15.51 -12.21 34.63
CA LYS A 32 -14.70 -11.23 35.34
C LYS A 32 -14.98 -11.21 36.83
N THR A 33 -16.18 -11.67 37.28
CA THR A 33 -16.59 -11.56 38.64
C THR A 33 -16.04 -12.68 39.50
N THR A 34 -15.67 -12.39 40.72
CA THR A 34 -15.08 -13.36 41.66
C THR A 34 -16.07 -14.48 42.03
N ALA A 35 -17.37 -14.19 42.05
CA ALA A 35 -18.42 -15.17 42.33
C ALA A 35 -18.59 -16.21 41.21
N GLU A 36 -18.29 -15.81 39.94
CA GLU A 36 -18.38 -16.67 38.77
C GLU A 36 -17.06 -17.40 38.47
N LYS A 37 -15.97 -17.06 39.18
CA LYS A 37 -14.67 -17.75 39.09
C LYS A 37 -14.58 -18.94 40.05
N ALA A 38 -15.66 -19.72 40.13
CA ALA A 38 -15.60 -20.98 40.88
C ALA A 38 -14.51 -21.90 40.27
N PRO A 39 -13.61 -22.44 41.09
CA PRO A 39 -12.51 -23.30 40.62
C PRO A 39 -13.02 -24.63 40.06
N TYR A 40 -14.26 -24.95 40.28
CA TYR A 40 -14.92 -26.17 39.79
C TYR A 40 -16.25 -25.83 39.15
N ILE A 41 -16.57 -26.49 38.05
CA ILE A 41 -17.90 -26.50 37.42
C ILE A 41 -18.50 -27.88 37.51
N THR A 42 -19.79 -27.94 37.72
CA THR A 42 -20.56 -29.19 37.74
C THR A 42 -21.29 -29.38 36.40
N ILE A 43 -21.21 -30.57 35.85
CA ILE A 43 -21.85 -30.93 34.61
C ILE A 43 -22.62 -32.20 34.79
N LYS A 44 -23.84 -32.20 34.25
CA LYS A 44 -24.63 -33.42 34.06
C LYS A 44 -24.72 -33.68 32.56
N LYS A 45 -24.14 -34.81 32.10
CA LYS A 45 -24.26 -35.20 30.69
C LYS A 45 -25.69 -35.72 30.42
N PRO A 46 -26.27 -35.40 29.25
CA PRO A 46 -27.57 -35.94 28.90
C PRO A 46 -27.57 -37.47 28.88
N GLY A 47 -28.53 -38.08 29.60
CA GLY A 47 -28.67 -39.55 29.71
C GLY A 47 -27.81 -40.22 30.77
N GLU A 48 -27.02 -39.48 31.52
CA GLU A 48 -26.25 -39.98 32.65
C GLU A 48 -26.75 -39.42 33.99
N ASP A 49 -26.83 -40.27 35.02
CA ASP A 49 -27.20 -39.83 36.38
C ASP A 49 -26.01 -39.27 37.17
N LEU A 50 -24.81 -39.28 36.57
CA LEU A 50 -23.59 -38.83 37.20
C LEU A 50 -23.38 -37.32 37.00
N VAL A 51 -22.94 -36.66 38.08
CA VAL A 51 -22.51 -35.27 38.08
C VAL A 51 -20.99 -35.23 38.03
N TYR A 52 -20.44 -34.64 37.00
CA TYR A 52 -19.00 -34.50 36.84
C TYR A 52 -18.54 -33.16 37.40
N TRP A 53 -17.40 -33.15 38.08
CA TRP A 53 -16.74 -31.96 38.58
C TRP A 53 -15.49 -31.69 37.72
N ILE A 54 -15.48 -30.60 36.99
CA ILE A 54 -14.33 -30.18 36.16
C ILE A 54 -13.60 -29.07 36.87
N LYS A 55 -12.29 -29.26 37.08
CA LYS A 55 -11.43 -28.21 37.64
C LYS A 55 -11.04 -27.22 36.54
N ARG A 56 -11.37 -25.97 36.75
CA ARG A 56 -10.99 -24.88 35.80
C ARG A 56 -9.51 -24.50 36.00
N ASN A 57 -8.87 -24.08 34.93
CA ASN A 57 -7.54 -23.46 34.98
C ASN A 57 -7.69 -21.93 34.90
N LEU A 58 -8.03 -21.31 36.03
CA LEU A 58 -8.29 -19.87 36.12
C LEU A 58 -7.09 -19.01 35.69
N LYS A 59 -5.87 -19.51 35.89
CA LYS A 59 -4.66 -18.81 35.47
C LYS A 59 -4.60 -18.76 33.94
N HIS A 60 -4.80 -19.87 33.26
CA HIS A 60 -4.83 -19.96 31.80
C HIS A 60 -5.96 -19.08 31.22
N GLU A 61 -7.14 -19.12 31.81
CA GLU A 61 -8.27 -18.27 31.40
C GLU A 61 -7.94 -16.77 31.47
N GLN A 62 -7.26 -16.37 32.57
CA GLN A 62 -6.80 -14.99 32.72
C GLN A 62 -5.73 -14.60 31.71
N GLU A 63 -4.78 -15.48 31.44
CA GLU A 63 -3.73 -15.27 30.45
C GLU A 63 -4.34 -15.12 29.04
N ALA A 64 -5.27 -15.99 28.65
CA ALA A 64 -5.98 -15.89 27.39
C ALA A 64 -6.76 -14.58 27.23
N TYR A 65 -7.44 -14.15 28.31
CA TYR A 65 -8.12 -12.86 28.30
C TYR A 65 -7.15 -11.69 28.14
N GLN A 66 -6.01 -11.71 28.82
CA GLN A 66 -4.97 -10.68 28.68
C GLN A 66 -4.37 -10.64 27.27
N MET A 67 -4.24 -11.79 26.61
CA MET A 67 -3.81 -11.84 25.20
C MET A 67 -4.78 -11.11 24.28
N LEU A 68 -6.10 -11.27 24.46
CA LEU A 68 -7.08 -10.52 23.68
C LEU A 68 -7.01 -9.01 23.97
N LEU A 69 -6.82 -8.61 25.23
CA LEU A 69 -6.60 -7.20 25.56
C LEU A 69 -5.32 -6.65 24.92
N ALA A 70 -4.26 -7.44 24.83
CA ALA A 70 -3.03 -7.06 24.14
C ALA A 70 -3.25 -6.89 22.61
N CYS A 71 -4.22 -7.60 22.03
CA CYS A 71 -4.70 -7.37 20.67
C CYS A 71 -5.64 -6.16 20.54
N ARG A 72 -5.68 -5.29 21.54
CA ARG A 72 -6.49 -4.05 21.61
C ARG A 72 -8.00 -4.23 21.74
N PHE A 73 -8.47 -5.42 22.12
CA PHE A 73 -9.87 -5.58 22.48
C PHE A 73 -10.24 -4.76 23.71
N VAL A 74 -11.37 -4.09 23.64
CA VAL A 74 -11.92 -3.29 24.72
C VAL A 74 -13.08 -4.06 25.39
N PRO A 75 -13.06 -4.22 26.72
CA PRO A 75 -14.15 -4.87 27.44
C PRO A 75 -15.45 -4.07 27.37
N MET A 76 -16.54 -4.73 27.04
CA MET A 76 -17.90 -4.19 27.10
C MET A 76 -18.60 -4.49 28.44
N GLN A 77 -19.78 -3.93 28.67
CA GLN A 77 -20.56 -4.13 29.92
C GLN A 77 -20.98 -5.59 30.14
N THR A 78 -21.23 -6.34 29.09
CA THR A 78 -21.43 -7.79 29.08
C THR A 78 -20.06 -8.49 28.93
N ASN A 79 -19.99 -9.82 29.09
CA ASN A 79 -18.73 -10.58 28.90
C ASN A 79 -18.19 -10.54 27.45
N ASN A 80 -18.64 -9.57 26.69
CA ASN A 80 -18.20 -9.33 25.34
C ASN A 80 -16.99 -8.38 25.30
N LEU A 81 -16.23 -8.50 24.24
CA LEU A 81 -15.11 -7.65 23.86
C LEU A 81 -15.45 -6.96 22.55
N ALA A 82 -15.03 -5.73 22.36
CA ALA A 82 -15.14 -5.01 21.10
C ALA A 82 -13.76 -4.64 20.58
N LEU A 83 -13.65 -4.58 19.27
CA LEU A 83 -12.44 -4.17 18.58
C LEU A 83 -12.82 -3.21 17.47
N GLU A 84 -12.24 -2.02 17.47
CA GLU A 84 -12.47 -1.00 16.44
C GLU A 84 -12.09 -1.53 15.05
N LYS A 85 -12.72 -0.99 14.00
CA LYS A 85 -12.64 -1.45 12.61
C LYS A 85 -11.21 -1.72 12.12
N GLU A 86 -10.28 -0.79 12.32
CA GLU A 86 -8.89 -0.96 11.88
C GLU A 86 -8.18 -2.10 12.62
N ASN A 87 -8.32 -2.13 13.95
CA ASN A 87 -7.77 -3.20 14.77
C ASN A 87 -8.44 -4.55 14.47
N ALA A 88 -9.72 -4.54 14.06
CA ALA A 88 -10.45 -5.73 13.64
C ALA A 88 -9.88 -6.31 12.34
N ILE A 89 -9.52 -5.46 11.38
CA ILE A 89 -8.84 -5.86 10.15
C ILE A 89 -7.49 -6.51 10.48
N ASP A 90 -6.67 -5.86 11.31
CA ASP A 90 -5.39 -6.41 11.77
C ASP A 90 -5.57 -7.76 12.47
N PHE A 91 -6.53 -7.85 13.40
CA PHE A 91 -6.82 -9.07 14.14
C PHE A 91 -7.21 -10.23 13.22
N TYR A 92 -8.15 -9.99 12.32
CA TYR A 92 -8.67 -11.01 11.42
C TYR A 92 -7.60 -11.52 10.43
N ASN A 93 -6.78 -10.62 9.88
CA ASN A 93 -5.82 -10.99 8.83
C ASN A 93 -4.47 -11.49 9.36
N TYR A 94 -4.04 -11.04 10.53
CA TYR A 94 -2.71 -11.33 11.07
C TYR A 94 -2.74 -12.14 12.36
N TYR A 95 -3.51 -11.71 13.38
CA TYR A 95 -3.43 -12.36 14.69
C TYR A 95 -4.08 -13.73 14.72
N ILE A 96 -5.23 -13.93 14.06
CA ILE A 96 -5.89 -15.24 13.97
C ILE A 96 -4.96 -16.29 13.33
N LYS A 97 -4.21 -15.91 12.29
CA LYS A 97 -3.28 -16.81 11.60
C LYS A 97 -2.06 -17.20 12.44
N GLN A 98 -1.70 -16.36 13.41
CA GLN A 98 -0.57 -16.59 14.31
C GLN A 98 -0.97 -17.30 15.61
N ALA A 99 -2.27 -17.41 15.88
CA ALA A 99 -2.77 -18.11 17.04
C ALA A 99 -2.42 -19.60 16.95
N GLY A 100 -1.89 -20.16 18.05
CA GLY A 100 -1.50 -21.57 18.13
C GLY A 100 -2.71 -22.50 18.25
N GLU A 101 -2.44 -23.81 18.28
CA GLU A 101 -3.46 -24.87 18.35
C GLU A 101 -4.42 -24.79 19.54
N GLY A 102 -4.05 -24.02 20.58
CA GLY A 102 -4.90 -23.77 21.76
C GLY A 102 -6.07 -22.80 21.54
N TRP A 103 -6.27 -22.27 20.32
CA TRP A 103 -7.29 -21.31 19.98
C TRP A 103 -8.23 -21.82 18.89
N LYS A 104 -9.54 -21.64 19.09
CA LYS A 104 -10.59 -21.90 18.10
C LYS A 104 -11.38 -20.60 17.88
N PHE A 105 -11.42 -20.16 16.63
CA PHE A 105 -12.21 -18.99 16.23
C PHE A 105 -13.49 -19.45 15.55
N VAL A 106 -14.62 -18.93 16.02
CA VAL A 106 -15.95 -19.25 15.52
C VAL A 106 -16.58 -17.98 14.97
N GLU A 107 -16.91 -17.98 13.72
CA GLU A 107 -17.54 -16.87 13.01
C GLU A 107 -19.06 -17.01 13.07
N LYS A 108 -19.78 -15.99 13.56
CA LYS A 108 -21.26 -15.91 13.54
C LYS A 108 -21.78 -15.17 12.35
N ASP A 109 -21.00 -14.19 11.85
CA ASP A 109 -21.32 -13.35 10.71
C ASP A 109 -20.33 -13.56 9.58
N ASP A 110 -20.57 -12.98 8.42
CA ASP A 110 -19.62 -13.02 7.31
C ASP A 110 -18.38 -12.14 7.61
N MET A 111 -17.39 -12.75 8.25
CA MET A 111 -16.15 -12.10 8.64
C MET A 111 -15.27 -11.72 7.44
N ASN A 112 -15.62 -12.14 6.21
CA ASN A 112 -14.98 -11.63 4.99
C ASN A 112 -15.10 -10.10 4.87
N PHE A 113 -16.01 -9.49 5.63
CA PHE A 113 -16.09 -8.04 5.78
C PHE A 113 -14.74 -7.41 6.20
N PHE A 114 -13.95 -8.06 7.06
CA PHE A 114 -12.64 -7.58 7.53
C PHE A 114 -11.46 -8.08 6.71
N LYS A 115 -11.72 -8.85 5.65
CA LYS A 115 -10.65 -9.46 4.86
C LYS A 115 -9.90 -8.41 4.04
N LEU A 116 -8.57 -8.50 4.07
CA LEU A 116 -7.72 -7.79 3.13
C LEU A 116 -7.78 -8.44 1.74
N MET A 117 -7.74 -7.64 0.71
CA MET A 117 -7.61 -8.15 -0.66
C MET A 117 -6.31 -8.96 -0.80
N ALA A 118 -6.39 -10.04 -1.60
CA ALA A 118 -5.24 -10.90 -1.83
C ALA A 118 -4.17 -10.22 -2.69
N ASP A 119 -4.61 -9.39 -3.63
CA ASP A 119 -3.72 -8.65 -4.51
C ASP A 119 -3.14 -7.45 -3.77
N PRO A 120 -1.82 -7.25 -3.82
CA PRO A 120 -1.19 -6.10 -3.18
C PRO A 120 -1.56 -4.79 -3.90
N PHE A 121 -1.62 -3.70 -3.14
CA PHE A 121 -1.70 -2.37 -3.72
C PHE A 121 -0.42 -2.05 -4.51
N LYS A 122 -0.61 -1.54 -5.72
CA LYS A 122 0.45 -1.02 -6.56
C LYS A 122 0.17 0.44 -6.88
N LEU A 123 1.19 1.26 -6.81
CA LEU A 123 1.11 2.61 -7.32
C LEU A 123 1.65 2.65 -8.76
N CYS A 124 0.84 3.18 -9.65
CA CYS A 124 1.12 3.25 -11.07
C CYS A 124 1.17 4.72 -11.53
N ALA A 125 2.00 4.99 -12.51
CA ALA A 125 2.11 6.30 -13.15
C ALA A 125 2.09 6.15 -14.67
N LYS A 126 1.06 6.71 -15.31
CA LYS A 126 1.03 6.84 -16.76
C LYS A 126 1.69 8.16 -17.15
N ILE A 127 2.67 8.11 -18.06
CA ILE A 127 3.50 9.25 -18.45
C ILE A 127 3.45 9.44 -19.95
N ASP A 128 3.18 10.68 -20.37
CA ASP A 128 3.21 11.11 -21.76
C ASP A 128 3.70 12.56 -21.87
N PHE A 129 4.03 13.01 -23.06
CA PHE A 129 4.25 14.44 -23.30
C PHE A 129 2.94 15.22 -23.09
N SER A 130 3.07 16.41 -22.52
CA SER A 130 1.91 17.28 -22.34
C SER A 130 1.50 17.90 -23.66
N GLU A 131 0.20 17.88 -23.96
CA GLU A 131 -0.37 18.58 -25.12
C GLU A 131 -0.62 20.07 -24.80
N GLU A 132 -0.75 20.41 -23.53
CA GLU A 132 -1.11 21.76 -23.06
C GLU A 132 0.10 22.63 -22.72
N ALA A 133 1.19 22.01 -22.29
CA ALA A 133 2.38 22.70 -21.79
C ALA A 133 3.60 22.32 -22.64
N GLU A 134 4.12 23.29 -23.41
CA GLU A 134 5.36 23.12 -24.17
C GLU A 134 6.51 22.70 -23.26
N ASP A 135 7.43 21.88 -23.79
CA ASP A 135 8.61 21.37 -23.08
C ASP A 135 8.28 20.69 -21.73
N SER A 136 7.16 19.99 -21.70
CA SER A 136 6.69 19.33 -20.48
C SER A 136 6.13 17.95 -20.77
N PHE A 137 6.13 17.11 -19.75
CA PHE A 137 5.42 15.84 -19.74
C PHE A 137 4.42 15.80 -18.59
N GLU A 138 3.41 14.97 -18.73
CA GLU A 138 2.36 14.78 -17.74
C GLU A 138 2.44 13.41 -17.11
N ILE A 139 2.14 13.35 -15.82
CA ILE A 139 2.08 12.13 -15.03
C ILE A 139 0.67 11.99 -14.47
N PHE A 140 0.01 10.90 -14.79
CA PHE A 140 -1.26 10.51 -14.17
C PHE A 140 -0.98 9.39 -13.17
N LEU A 141 -1.13 9.68 -11.86
CA LEU A 141 -0.98 8.72 -10.78
C LEU A 141 -2.30 8.02 -10.50
N TYR A 142 -2.23 6.71 -10.27
CA TYR A 142 -3.37 5.91 -9.82
C TYR A 142 -2.89 4.70 -9.02
N GLY A 143 -3.77 4.23 -8.12
CA GLY A 143 -3.59 2.96 -7.43
C GLY A 143 -4.16 1.82 -8.26
N GLN A 144 -3.60 0.63 -8.13
CA GLN A 144 -4.14 -0.59 -8.72
C GLN A 144 -4.10 -1.74 -7.72
N VAL A 145 -5.21 -2.50 -7.63
CA VAL A 145 -5.32 -3.73 -6.84
C VAL A 145 -6.04 -4.77 -7.70
N GLY A 146 -5.32 -5.78 -8.15
CA GLY A 146 -5.83 -6.71 -9.16
C GLY A 146 -6.21 -5.98 -10.45
N GLU A 147 -7.48 -6.04 -10.83
CA GLU A 147 -8.04 -5.34 -12.00
C GLU A 147 -8.65 -3.96 -11.66
N GLU A 148 -8.80 -3.64 -10.36
CA GLU A 148 -9.42 -2.38 -9.93
C GLU A 148 -8.44 -1.23 -9.94
N ILE A 149 -8.87 -0.11 -10.53
CA ILE A 149 -8.14 1.16 -10.56
C ILE A 149 -8.73 2.09 -9.51
N ILE A 150 -7.86 2.65 -8.67
CA ILE A 150 -8.21 3.54 -7.57
C ILE A 150 -7.65 4.93 -7.89
N ASN A 151 -8.48 5.95 -7.74
CA ASN A 151 -8.04 7.32 -7.93
C ASN A 151 -6.96 7.68 -6.88
N PHE A 152 -5.86 8.28 -7.32
CA PHE A 152 -4.76 8.66 -6.43
C PHE A 152 -5.19 9.66 -5.34
N ASP A 153 -6.15 10.55 -5.64
CA ASP A 153 -6.67 11.49 -4.64
C ASP A 153 -7.36 10.76 -3.49
N GLU A 154 -8.16 9.72 -3.81
CA GLU A 154 -8.82 8.89 -2.79
C GLU A 154 -7.78 8.19 -1.89
N VAL A 155 -6.69 7.67 -2.49
CA VAL A 155 -5.58 7.07 -1.76
C VAL A 155 -4.92 8.11 -0.83
N TYR A 156 -4.63 9.29 -1.38
CA TYR A 156 -3.95 10.36 -0.65
C TYR A 156 -4.82 10.91 0.50
N ASP A 157 -6.11 11.15 0.25
CA ASP A 157 -7.06 11.63 1.26
C ASP A 157 -7.23 10.63 2.41
N THR A 158 -7.31 9.33 2.10
CA THR A 158 -7.36 8.26 3.10
C THR A 158 -6.12 8.30 4.01
N ILE A 159 -4.94 8.45 3.42
CA ILE A 159 -3.68 8.53 4.18
C ILE A 159 -3.62 9.82 5.02
N GLN A 160 -4.11 10.95 4.48
CA GLN A 160 -4.15 12.23 5.21
C GLN A 160 -5.12 12.21 6.39
N SER A 161 -6.23 11.46 6.29
CA SER A 161 -7.16 11.26 7.42
C SER A 161 -6.59 10.38 8.53
N GLY A 162 -5.42 9.75 8.31
CA GLY A 162 -4.78 8.85 9.25
C GLY A 162 -5.32 7.41 9.19
N GLU A 163 -6.20 7.10 8.25
CA GLU A 163 -6.72 5.76 8.06
C GLU A 163 -5.67 4.87 7.36
N LYS A 164 -5.46 3.69 7.92
CA LYS A 164 -4.52 2.69 7.38
C LYS A 164 -5.13 1.89 6.23
N TYR A 165 -6.44 1.65 6.29
CA TYR A 165 -7.17 0.79 5.37
C TYR A 165 -8.30 1.55 4.69
N SER A 166 -8.45 1.36 3.39
CA SER A 166 -9.64 1.78 2.64
C SER A 166 -10.42 0.59 2.13
N ARG A 167 -11.74 0.73 2.07
CA ARG A 167 -12.62 -0.31 1.55
C ARG A 167 -12.88 -0.09 0.05
N ILE A 168 -12.51 -1.07 -0.75
CA ILE A 168 -12.80 -1.06 -2.18
C ILE A 168 -14.10 -1.78 -2.45
N ARG A 169 -15.20 -1.00 -2.59
CA ARG A 169 -16.55 -1.50 -2.89
C ARG A 169 -16.92 -2.74 -2.05
N SER A 170 -17.33 -3.84 -2.71
CA SER A 170 -17.68 -5.13 -2.07
C SER A 170 -16.51 -6.11 -1.99
N LEU A 171 -15.30 -5.73 -2.43
CA LEU A 171 -14.16 -6.64 -2.60
C LEU A 171 -13.35 -6.87 -1.33
N GLY A 172 -13.28 -5.88 -0.44
CA GLY A 172 -12.52 -5.99 0.79
C GLY A 172 -11.76 -4.72 1.15
N PHE A 173 -10.83 -4.85 2.09
CA PHE A 173 -9.96 -3.75 2.50
C PHE A 173 -8.62 -3.83 1.81
N VAL A 174 -8.02 -2.66 1.59
CA VAL A 174 -6.67 -2.48 1.06
C VAL A 174 -5.86 -1.64 2.04
N GLU A 175 -4.64 -2.06 2.29
CA GLU A 175 -3.65 -1.28 3.04
C GLU A 175 -2.85 -0.42 2.08
N TYR A 176 -2.80 0.89 2.32
CA TYR A 176 -2.03 1.82 1.51
C TYR A 176 -0.62 2.01 2.07
N PRO A 177 0.42 2.02 1.21
CA PRO A 177 1.80 2.24 1.63
C PRO A 177 2.07 3.73 1.89
N ALA A 178 1.61 4.26 3.03
CA ALA A 178 1.66 5.68 3.36
C ALA A 178 3.06 6.29 3.21
N GLN A 179 4.12 5.56 3.62
CA GLN A 179 5.50 6.04 3.52
C GLN A 179 5.94 6.27 2.06
N ASP A 180 5.55 5.37 1.16
CA ASP A 180 5.88 5.46 -0.26
C ASP A 180 5.13 6.63 -0.89
N ILE A 181 3.85 6.79 -0.57
CA ILE A 181 3.03 7.92 -1.04
C ILE A 181 3.62 9.26 -0.61
N TYR A 182 4.00 9.40 0.68
CA TYR A 182 4.65 10.62 1.16
C TYR A 182 6.01 10.86 0.48
N SER A 183 6.76 9.81 0.17
CA SER A 183 8.04 9.92 -0.51
C SER A 183 7.88 10.42 -1.94
N ILE A 184 6.84 9.97 -2.65
CA ILE A 184 6.50 10.46 -3.99
C ILE A 184 6.09 11.93 -3.95
N MET A 185 5.26 12.34 -3.00
CA MET A 185 4.87 13.74 -2.87
C MET A 185 6.07 14.64 -2.56
N ARG A 186 7.04 14.16 -1.76
CA ARG A 186 8.31 14.88 -1.54
C ARG A 186 9.14 14.98 -2.82
N ALA A 187 9.23 13.91 -3.60
CA ALA A 187 9.91 13.94 -4.90
C ALA A 187 9.24 14.96 -5.83
N PHE A 188 7.93 14.97 -5.92
CA PHE A 188 7.20 15.95 -6.73
C PHE A 188 7.51 17.39 -6.33
N ASN A 189 7.52 17.69 -5.03
CA ASN A 189 7.89 19.01 -4.53
C ASN A 189 9.34 19.38 -4.89
N SER A 190 10.27 18.42 -4.83
CA SER A 190 11.69 18.65 -5.17
C SER A 190 11.92 18.93 -6.66
N PHE A 191 11.04 18.43 -7.51
CA PHE A 191 11.09 18.63 -8.95
C PHE A 191 10.14 19.75 -9.45
N ASP A 192 9.58 20.57 -8.54
CA ASP A 192 8.61 21.63 -8.82
C ASP A 192 7.48 21.17 -9.76
N VAL A 193 6.94 20.01 -9.44
CA VAL A 193 5.80 19.46 -10.15
C VAL A 193 4.54 20.23 -9.74
N TYR A 194 3.74 20.64 -10.71
CA TYR A 194 2.45 21.28 -10.42
C TYR A 194 1.32 20.43 -11.01
N ARG A 195 0.12 20.62 -10.48
CA ARG A 195 -1.07 19.90 -10.91
C ARG A 195 -1.93 20.79 -11.79
N ASN A 196 -2.38 20.26 -12.94
CA ASN A 196 -3.31 20.97 -13.81
C ASN A 196 -4.78 20.70 -13.42
N ASN A 197 -5.72 21.32 -14.14
CA ASN A 197 -7.17 21.19 -13.89
C ASN A 197 -7.70 19.76 -14.14
N ASP A 198 -7.01 18.96 -14.95
CA ASP A 198 -7.36 17.56 -15.28
C ASP A 198 -6.76 16.56 -14.29
N ASN A 199 -6.30 17.04 -13.14
CA ASN A 199 -5.67 16.21 -12.09
C ASN A 199 -4.40 15.49 -12.52
N LYS A 200 -3.72 15.96 -13.57
CA LYS A 200 -2.43 15.46 -14.01
C LYS A 200 -1.30 16.30 -13.42
N TYR A 201 -0.21 15.66 -13.15
CA TYR A 201 1.00 16.32 -12.66
C TYR A 201 1.89 16.69 -13.83
N ILE A 202 2.21 17.97 -13.96
CA ILE A 202 2.99 18.51 -15.07
C ILE A 202 4.42 18.73 -14.62
N VAL A 203 5.36 18.28 -15.44
CA VAL A 203 6.80 18.32 -15.16
C VAL A 203 7.53 18.85 -16.38
N LYS A 204 8.43 19.79 -16.21
CA LYS A 204 9.29 20.27 -17.29
C LYS A 204 10.25 19.17 -17.77
N THR A 205 10.44 19.05 -19.08
CA THR A 205 11.23 17.96 -19.71
C THR A 205 12.67 17.90 -19.17
N TYR A 206 13.27 19.04 -18.84
CA TYR A 206 14.63 19.08 -18.27
C TYR A 206 14.73 18.46 -16.87
N ARG A 207 13.58 18.19 -16.23
CA ARG A 207 13.46 17.52 -14.93
C ARG A 207 13.07 16.04 -15.05
N ALA A 208 13.26 15.44 -16.21
CA ALA A 208 12.94 14.03 -16.47
C ALA A 208 13.66 13.05 -15.50
N GLY A 209 14.68 13.50 -14.77
CA GLY A 209 15.29 12.75 -13.66
C GLY A 209 14.30 12.25 -12.61
N LEU A 210 13.12 12.91 -12.47
CA LEU A 210 12.02 12.44 -11.64
C LEU A 210 11.59 10.99 -11.97
N ILE A 211 11.72 10.57 -13.23
CA ILE A 211 11.37 9.21 -13.65
C ILE A 211 12.20 8.15 -12.92
N ASN A 212 13.48 8.43 -12.68
CA ASN A 212 14.35 7.53 -11.90
C ASN A 212 13.93 7.50 -10.44
N GLU A 213 13.56 8.65 -9.86
CA GLU A 213 13.05 8.70 -8.49
C GLU A 213 11.76 7.88 -8.33
N LEU A 214 10.82 7.99 -9.27
CA LEU A 214 9.60 7.19 -9.24
C LEU A 214 9.90 5.69 -9.34
N LYS A 215 10.87 5.29 -10.19
CA LYS A 215 11.31 3.88 -10.27
C LYS A 215 11.92 3.40 -8.94
N ASN A 216 12.74 4.22 -8.30
CA ASN A 216 13.37 3.91 -7.02
C ASN A 216 12.33 3.78 -5.89
N LEU A 217 11.19 4.45 -6.02
CA LEU A 217 10.04 4.37 -5.10
C LEU A 217 9.04 3.27 -5.47
N ASN A 218 9.44 2.31 -6.32
CA ASN A 218 8.62 1.18 -6.75
C ASN A 218 7.29 1.56 -7.43
N VAL A 219 7.24 2.72 -8.08
CA VAL A 219 6.09 3.11 -8.92
C VAL A 219 6.14 2.35 -10.23
N GLU A 220 5.07 1.68 -10.58
CA GLU A 220 4.94 0.98 -11.86
C GLU A 220 4.68 2.01 -12.97
N LEU A 221 5.63 2.15 -13.91
CA LEU A 221 5.58 3.18 -14.95
C LEU A 221 4.98 2.64 -16.24
N VAL A 222 3.96 3.32 -16.75
CA VAL A 222 3.36 3.08 -18.07
C VAL A 222 3.70 4.29 -18.95
N LEU A 223 4.68 4.12 -19.82
CA LEU A 223 5.16 5.18 -20.71
C LEU A 223 4.45 5.10 -22.05
N SER A 224 4.07 6.26 -22.63
CA SER A 224 3.67 6.29 -24.02
C SER A 224 4.86 5.95 -24.93
N GLU A 225 4.61 5.46 -26.14
CA GLU A 225 5.67 5.11 -27.10
C GLU A 225 6.61 6.28 -27.38
N LYS A 226 6.04 7.49 -27.54
CA LYS A 226 6.82 8.72 -27.77
C LYS A 226 7.73 9.03 -26.59
N PHE A 227 7.19 8.95 -25.35
CA PHE A 227 7.94 9.24 -24.15
C PHE A 227 8.98 8.15 -23.84
N GLU A 228 8.68 6.89 -24.11
CA GLU A 228 9.62 5.78 -23.95
C GLU A 228 10.84 5.94 -24.88
N ASN A 229 10.63 6.33 -26.14
CA ASN A 229 11.71 6.61 -27.08
C ASN A 229 12.58 7.78 -26.62
N PHE A 230 11.98 8.86 -26.15
CA PHE A 230 12.70 9.98 -25.55
C PHE A 230 13.52 9.52 -24.35
N TRP A 231 12.91 8.79 -23.42
CA TRP A 231 13.58 8.31 -22.21
C TRP A 231 14.75 7.38 -22.52
N LYS A 232 14.60 6.48 -23.48
CA LYS A 232 15.71 5.63 -23.96
C LYS A 232 16.88 6.45 -24.54
N GLN A 233 16.58 7.48 -25.32
CA GLN A 233 17.59 8.38 -25.87
C GLN A 233 18.27 9.20 -24.77
N MET A 234 17.54 9.70 -23.77
CA MET A 234 18.07 10.41 -22.61
C MET A 234 18.98 9.53 -21.76
N SER A 235 18.56 8.30 -21.49
CA SER A 235 19.27 7.37 -20.60
C SER A 235 20.53 6.78 -21.25
N ASN A 236 20.46 6.58 -22.57
CA ASN A 236 21.52 5.97 -23.37
C ASN A 236 22.12 6.98 -24.36
N PHE A 237 22.33 8.25 -23.92
CA PHE A 237 22.85 9.25 -24.85
C PHE A 237 24.20 8.78 -25.43
N SER A 238 24.12 7.93 -26.44
CA SER A 238 25.16 7.67 -27.42
C SER A 238 24.79 8.48 -28.65
N THR A 239 25.75 9.19 -29.19
CA THR A 239 25.61 9.94 -30.43
C THR A 239 24.74 9.16 -31.40
N SER A 240 23.58 9.72 -31.83
CA SER A 240 22.70 9.11 -32.80
C SER A 240 23.50 8.86 -34.10
N GLU A 241 23.54 7.63 -34.50
CA GLU A 241 24.30 7.15 -35.66
C GLU A 241 23.83 7.74 -36.99
N ASP A 242 22.69 8.45 -37.02
CA ASP A 242 22.03 8.88 -38.28
C ASP A 242 21.82 10.40 -38.43
N LEU A 243 22.57 11.23 -37.71
CA LEU A 243 22.45 12.67 -37.89
C LEU A 243 23.12 13.09 -39.17
N LYS A 244 22.31 13.31 -40.20
CA LYS A 244 22.79 13.95 -41.44
C LYS A 244 23.18 15.39 -41.09
N LEU A 245 24.42 15.72 -41.39
CA LEU A 245 24.87 17.10 -41.30
C LEU A 245 24.09 17.96 -42.28
N PRO A 246 23.79 19.24 -41.95
CA PRO A 246 23.06 20.13 -42.83
C PRO A 246 23.76 20.26 -44.19
N GLU A 247 22.98 20.20 -45.27
CA GLU A 247 23.48 20.45 -46.64
C GLU A 247 23.98 21.90 -46.73
N GLY A 248 25.13 22.08 -47.35
CA GLY A 248 25.71 23.41 -47.54
C GLY A 248 26.87 23.77 -46.61
N ILE A 249 27.19 22.90 -45.65
CA ILE A 249 28.41 23.05 -44.86
C ILE A 249 29.59 22.44 -45.63
N ASN A 250 30.51 23.30 -46.05
CA ASN A 250 31.69 22.87 -46.81
C ASN A 250 32.89 22.63 -45.82
N ALA A 251 32.74 21.65 -44.94
CA ALA A 251 33.74 21.27 -43.94
C ALA A 251 33.62 19.79 -43.58
N GLU A 252 34.78 19.18 -43.32
CA GLU A 252 34.84 17.85 -42.72
C GLU A 252 34.83 17.96 -41.18
N PHE A 253 33.76 17.43 -40.55
CA PHE A 253 33.67 17.40 -39.11
C PHE A 253 34.57 16.32 -38.52
N ARG A 254 35.28 16.64 -37.46
CA ARG A 254 35.98 15.65 -36.61
C ARG A 254 34.93 14.86 -35.82
N GLU A 255 35.27 13.65 -35.39
CA GLU A 255 34.34 12.77 -34.65
C GLU A 255 33.69 13.46 -33.44
N TYR A 256 34.47 14.19 -32.63
CA TYR A 256 33.91 14.90 -31.47
C TYR A 256 32.97 16.06 -31.87
N GLN A 257 33.24 16.71 -33.01
CA GLN A 257 32.34 17.76 -33.51
C GLN A 257 31.00 17.19 -33.99
N THR A 258 31.02 16.03 -34.63
CA THR A 258 29.80 15.29 -34.97
C THR A 258 29.01 14.87 -33.75
N LYS A 259 29.73 14.39 -32.72
CA LYS A 259 29.12 14.07 -31.43
C LYS A 259 28.52 15.31 -30.73
N GLY A 260 29.25 16.42 -30.72
CA GLY A 260 28.78 17.69 -30.17
C GLY A 260 27.55 18.24 -30.89
N PHE A 261 27.53 18.16 -32.24
CA PHE A 261 26.37 18.53 -33.02
C PHE A 261 25.18 17.66 -32.71
N GLY A 262 25.36 16.34 -32.64
CA GLY A 262 24.30 15.40 -32.22
C GLY A 262 23.71 15.73 -30.85
N TRP A 263 24.59 16.09 -29.90
CA TRP A 263 24.17 16.50 -28.57
C TRP A 263 23.36 17.82 -28.58
N LEU A 264 23.81 18.83 -29.34
CA LEU A 264 23.09 20.10 -29.50
C LEU A 264 21.75 19.91 -30.17
N TRP A 265 21.69 19.05 -31.21
CA TRP A 265 20.46 18.71 -31.89
C TRP A 265 19.46 18.02 -30.99
N PHE A 266 19.92 17.09 -30.16
CA PHE A 266 19.10 16.43 -29.13
C PHE A 266 18.53 17.45 -28.14
N MET A 267 19.37 18.35 -27.61
CA MET A 267 18.91 19.42 -26.73
C MET A 267 17.85 20.29 -27.36
N TYR A 268 18.08 20.71 -28.60
CA TYR A 268 17.11 21.50 -29.36
C TYR A 268 15.78 20.76 -29.57
N LYS A 269 15.85 19.50 -29.99
CA LYS A 269 14.66 18.68 -30.30
C LYS A 269 13.75 18.49 -29.09
N TYR A 270 14.32 18.43 -27.89
CA TYR A 270 13.57 18.15 -26.64
C TYR A 270 13.43 19.37 -25.73
N GLY A 271 13.71 20.58 -26.23
CA GLY A 271 13.61 21.81 -25.44
C GLY A 271 14.53 21.85 -24.23
N LEU A 272 15.67 21.16 -24.30
CA LEU A 272 16.65 21.10 -23.23
C LEU A 272 17.69 22.19 -23.41
N ASN A 273 18.26 22.68 -22.30
CA ASN A 273 19.37 23.61 -22.30
C ASN A 273 20.67 22.87 -21.92
N GLY A 274 21.79 23.30 -22.48
CA GLY A 274 23.07 22.69 -22.20
C GLY A 274 24.21 23.70 -22.27
N ILE A 275 25.34 23.34 -21.68
CA ILE A 275 26.60 24.11 -21.73
C ILE A 275 27.61 23.26 -22.49
N LEU A 276 28.09 23.75 -23.63
CA LEU A 276 29.19 23.12 -24.36
C LEU A 276 30.52 23.57 -23.74
N ALA A 277 31.07 22.72 -22.85
CA ALA A 277 32.26 23.01 -22.06
C ALA A 277 33.51 22.25 -22.58
N ASP A 278 33.72 22.22 -23.88
CA ASP A 278 34.92 21.62 -24.48
C ASP A 278 36.17 22.43 -24.19
N ASP A 279 37.32 21.77 -24.19
CA ASP A 279 38.63 22.41 -24.02
C ASP A 279 38.91 23.45 -25.10
N MET A 280 39.73 24.45 -24.77
CA MET A 280 40.16 25.47 -25.74
C MET A 280 41.00 24.83 -26.84
N GLY A 281 40.83 25.30 -28.07
CA GLY A 281 41.59 24.81 -29.23
C GLY A 281 40.98 23.64 -30.00
N LEU A 282 39.82 23.13 -29.57
CA LEU A 282 39.13 22.04 -30.24
C LEU A 282 38.29 22.47 -31.48
N GLY A 283 38.33 23.75 -31.88
CA GLY A 283 37.61 24.22 -33.08
C GLY A 283 36.10 24.32 -32.90
N LYS A 284 35.67 24.94 -31.81
CA LYS A 284 34.25 25.20 -31.48
C LYS A 284 33.62 26.30 -32.37
N THR A 285 34.47 27.15 -32.93
CA THR A 285 34.07 28.26 -33.84
C THR A 285 34.54 27.99 -35.25
#